data_bf2d7701a6dac251f4b234bbe17e7d7b
#
_entry.id   bf2d7701a6dac251f4b234bbe17e7d7b
#
_cell.length_a   1.000
_cell.length_b   1.000
_cell.length_c   1.000
_cell.angle_alpha   90.00
_cell.angle_beta   90.00
_cell.angle_gamma   90.00
#
_symmetry.space_group_name_H-M   'P 1'
#
loop_
_entity.id
_entity.type
_entity.pdbx_description
1 polymer ?
#
loop_
_entity_poly.entity_id
_entity_poly.type
_entity_poly.pdbx_seq_one_letter_code
_entity_poly.pdbx_strand_id
1 'polypeptide(L)'
;RGLGDVYKRQAQLATGTSQAVSALNQAQNGTQTLAAKLADGAVKLEAVHSGKSNVNALTQPVKSSQKNLSHVKNNGTGMAPYMMSVGLFVGMITFSTIYDFVTVAKKPRSGFAWWADKQTVNVPVWIGQATIMTGLLFIVDGLTAQRPAMVFVVALVAAFSFNQLVLFFNVLFGKLGSGLMLVLMVLQLSASAGSYPIELSNGFFQAVHYWVPMTYSVHAFRETISIGGSVATDLTVLLTVGIVSMVLTWGVYHWKLQHNQMLWAD
;
A
#
# COMPACT_ATOMS: atom_id res chain seq x y z
N ARG A 1 46.41 -66.28 53.59
CA ARG A 1 45.32 -65.57 52.84
C ARG A 1 45.62 -64.08 52.72
N GLY A 2 46.31 -63.42 53.65
CA GLY A 2 46.52 -61.95 53.59
C GLY A 2 47.55 -61.45 52.54
N LEU A 3 48.58 -62.26 52.20
CA LEU A 3 49.57 -61.81 51.22
C LEU A 3 49.05 -61.70 49.78
N GLY A 4 48.16 -62.62 49.37
CA GLY A 4 47.53 -62.58 48.02
C GLY A 4 46.69 -61.38 47.79
N ASP A 5 45.98 -60.89 48.83
CA ASP A 5 45.14 -59.72 48.76
C ASP A 5 45.99 -58.42 48.69
N VAL A 6 47.11 -58.42 49.37
CA VAL A 6 48.01 -57.28 49.28
C VAL A 6 48.63 -57.12 47.85
N TYR A 7 49.04 -58.22 47.22
CA TYR A 7 49.55 -58.20 45.85
C TYR A 7 48.48 -57.80 44.85
N LYS A 8 47.26 -58.25 45.05
CA LYS A 8 46.10 -57.81 44.18
C LYS A 8 45.87 -56.30 44.28
N ARG A 9 45.83 -55.79 45.51
CA ARG A 9 45.62 -54.33 45.73
C ARG A 9 46.81 -53.53 45.19
N GLN A 10 48.07 -54.06 45.30
CA GLN A 10 49.24 -53.38 44.73
C GLN A 10 49.20 -53.36 43.20
N ALA A 11 48.75 -54.45 42.56
CA ALA A 11 48.55 -54.47 41.10
C ALA A 11 47.39 -53.53 40.66
N GLN A 12 46.30 -53.46 41.41
CA GLN A 12 45.23 -52.49 41.14
C GLN A 12 45.70 -51.05 41.30
N LEU A 13 46.48 -50.77 42.33
CA LEU A 13 47.11 -49.47 42.57
C LEU A 13 48.02 -49.07 41.42
N ALA A 14 48.92 -49.99 40.99
CA ALA A 14 49.79 -49.75 39.86
C ALA A 14 49.07 -49.47 38.57
N THR A 15 47.95 -50.23 38.30
CA THR A 15 47.11 -49.97 37.14
C THR A 15 46.38 -48.62 37.24
N GLY A 16 45.85 -48.30 38.42
CA GLY A 16 45.21 -47.01 38.67
C GLY A 16 46.13 -45.83 38.52
N THR A 17 47.35 -45.98 39.00
CA THR A 17 48.44 -44.94 38.86
C THR A 17 48.82 -44.76 37.40
N SER A 18 48.94 -45.83 36.63
CA SER A 18 49.22 -45.76 35.19
C SER A 18 48.12 -45.08 34.42
N GLN A 19 46.85 -45.39 34.77
CA GLN A 19 45.66 -44.72 34.18
C GLN A 19 45.63 -43.21 34.53
N ALA A 20 45.95 -42.87 35.77
CA ALA A 20 45.99 -41.48 36.22
C ALA A 20 47.09 -40.69 35.48
N VAL A 21 48.26 -41.27 35.27
CA VAL A 21 49.36 -40.66 34.49
C VAL A 21 48.92 -40.49 33.02
N SER A 22 48.27 -41.49 32.45
CA SER A 22 47.77 -41.36 31.06
C SER A 22 46.73 -40.26 30.95
N ALA A 23 45.79 -40.17 31.89
CA ALA A 23 44.76 -39.10 31.92
C ALA A 23 45.39 -37.70 32.12
N LEU A 24 46.46 -37.60 32.98
CA LEU A 24 47.22 -36.36 33.16
C LEU A 24 47.92 -35.93 31.87
N ASN A 25 48.54 -36.86 31.16
CA ASN A 25 49.18 -36.58 29.87
C ASN A 25 48.16 -36.14 28.81
N GLN A 26 46.97 -36.75 28.78
CA GLN A 26 45.90 -36.31 27.89
C GLN A 26 45.37 -34.91 28.24
N ALA A 27 45.21 -34.61 29.52
CA ALA A 27 44.80 -33.28 29.97
C ALA A 27 45.89 -32.23 29.65
N GLN A 28 47.17 -32.57 29.82
CA GLN A 28 48.30 -31.68 29.44
C GLN A 28 48.33 -31.41 27.95
N ASN A 29 48.18 -32.44 27.11
CA ASN A 29 48.11 -32.28 25.65
C ASN A 29 46.86 -31.47 25.24
N GLY A 30 45.74 -31.68 25.91
CA GLY A 30 44.50 -30.94 25.71
C GLY A 30 44.67 -29.44 26.02
N THR A 31 45.30 -29.12 27.14
CA THR A 31 45.58 -27.73 27.53
C THR A 31 46.58 -27.05 26.59
N GLN A 32 47.62 -27.76 26.14
CA GLN A 32 48.54 -27.22 25.14
C GLN A 32 47.83 -26.94 23.79
N THR A 33 47.01 -27.86 23.36
CA THR A 33 46.17 -27.66 22.13
C THR A 33 45.24 -26.49 22.26
N LEU A 34 44.60 -26.34 23.42
CA LEU A 34 43.71 -25.19 23.69
C LEU A 34 44.51 -23.88 23.70
N ALA A 35 45.67 -23.86 24.36
CA ALA A 35 46.51 -22.68 24.37
C ALA A 35 46.97 -22.27 22.95
N ALA A 36 47.37 -23.24 22.13
CA ALA A 36 47.76 -22.99 20.74
C ALA A 36 46.59 -22.45 19.91
N LYS A 37 45.37 -23.02 20.07
CA LYS A 37 44.15 -22.54 19.37
C LYS A 37 43.72 -21.16 19.84
N LEU A 38 43.89 -20.85 21.13
CA LEU A 38 43.61 -19.51 21.67
C LEU A 38 44.61 -18.48 21.13
N ALA A 39 45.90 -18.84 21.06
CA ALA A 39 46.91 -17.98 20.47
C ALA A 39 46.64 -17.72 18.97
N ASP A 40 46.31 -18.75 18.19
CA ASP A 40 45.92 -18.61 16.78
C ASP A 40 44.66 -17.74 16.62
N GLY A 41 43.68 -17.97 17.50
CA GLY A 41 42.48 -17.12 17.55
C GLY A 41 42.77 -15.66 17.86
N ALA A 42 43.67 -15.40 18.81
CA ALA A 42 44.09 -14.03 19.14
C ALA A 42 44.78 -13.35 17.96
N VAL A 43 45.68 -14.04 17.28
CA VAL A 43 46.36 -13.52 16.08
C VAL A 43 45.37 -13.23 14.97
N LYS A 44 44.37 -14.11 14.77
CA LYS A 44 43.30 -13.88 13.79
C LYS A 44 42.40 -12.68 14.16
N LEU A 45 42.15 -12.48 15.46
CA LEU A 45 41.41 -11.30 15.93
C LEU A 45 42.21 -10.01 15.73
N GLU A 46 43.52 -10.06 15.97
CA GLU A 46 44.45 -8.93 15.76
C GLU A 46 44.60 -8.58 14.27
N ALA A 47 44.52 -9.60 13.40
CA ALA A 47 44.52 -9.43 11.95
C ALA A 47 43.20 -8.84 11.41
N VAL A 48 42.12 -8.90 12.17
CA VAL A 48 40.89 -8.15 11.86
C VAL A 48 41.20 -6.67 12.12
N HIS A 49 41.52 -5.96 11.03
CA HIS A 49 41.78 -4.53 11.10
C HIS A 49 40.51 -3.81 11.61
N SER A 50 40.49 -3.47 12.89
CA SER A 50 39.46 -2.65 13.55
C SER A 50 39.61 -1.16 13.19
N GLY A 51 40.17 -0.89 12.01
CA GLY A 51 40.25 0.47 11.48
C GLY A 51 38.85 1.08 11.32
N LYS A 52 38.75 2.40 11.53
CA LYS A 52 37.49 3.17 11.35
C LYS A 52 36.75 2.85 10.04
N SER A 53 37.48 2.46 9.00
CA SER A 53 36.95 2.05 7.71
C SER A 53 36.10 0.76 7.79
N ASN A 54 36.61 -0.27 8.51
CA ASN A 54 35.90 -1.55 8.67
C ASN A 54 34.71 -1.43 9.64
N VAL A 55 34.88 -0.64 10.70
CA VAL A 55 33.81 -0.32 11.63
C VAL A 55 32.69 0.45 10.86
N ASN A 56 33.06 1.41 10.05
CA ASN A 56 32.10 2.14 9.20
C ASN A 56 31.44 1.24 8.14
N ALA A 57 32.13 0.30 7.55
CA ALA A 57 31.59 -0.66 6.62
C ALA A 57 30.58 -1.63 7.26
N LEU A 58 30.78 -1.98 8.53
CA LEU A 58 29.84 -2.83 9.31
C LEU A 58 28.66 -2.05 9.87
N THR A 59 28.88 -0.81 10.32
CA THR A 59 27.83 0.04 10.89
C THR A 59 27.02 0.79 9.84
N GLN A 60 27.64 1.08 8.69
CA GLN A 60 27.01 1.76 7.54
C GLN A 60 27.38 1.04 6.23
N PRO A 61 26.85 -0.18 6.01
CA PRO A 61 27.19 -1.01 4.85
C PRO A 61 26.74 -0.39 3.51
N VAL A 62 25.85 0.58 3.57
CA VAL A 62 25.33 1.30 2.39
C VAL A 62 25.51 2.81 2.59
N LYS A 63 26.21 3.47 1.67
CA LYS A 63 26.16 4.93 1.56
C LYS A 63 24.83 5.32 0.96
N SER A 64 23.86 5.66 1.82
CA SER A 64 22.56 6.16 1.38
C SER A 64 22.72 7.66 1.06
N SER A 65 22.44 8.02 -0.19
CA SER A 65 22.23 9.42 -0.57
C SER A 65 20.73 9.68 -0.58
N GLN A 66 20.22 10.35 0.43
CA GLN A 66 18.82 10.68 0.53
C GLN A 66 18.60 12.10 -0.03
N LYS A 67 17.85 12.18 -1.13
CA LYS A 67 17.37 13.46 -1.67
C LYS A 67 15.89 13.60 -1.32
N ASN A 68 15.58 14.44 -0.36
CA ASN A 68 14.19 14.77 -0.04
C ASN A 68 13.61 15.69 -1.12
N LEU A 69 12.59 15.23 -1.82
CA LEU A 69 11.86 16.02 -2.82
C LEU A 69 10.86 16.98 -2.16
N SER A 70 10.35 16.61 -0.98
CA SER A 70 9.42 17.44 -0.20
C SER A 70 9.57 17.13 1.30
N HIS A 71 9.11 18.06 2.12
CA HIS A 71 9.04 17.87 3.56
C HIS A 71 7.60 17.61 3.98
N VAL A 72 7.34 16.41 4.52
CA VAL A 72 6.02 16.02 5.04
C VAL A 72 6.05 16.08 6.56
N LYS A 73 5.14 16.86 7.15
CA LYS A 73 5.12 17.15 8.60
C LYS A 73 4.96 15.91 9.47
N ASN A 74 4.05 15.02 9.07
CA ASN A 74 3.68 13.82 9.81
C ASN A 74 3.18 12.73 8.85
N ASN A 75 2.99 11.53 9.37
CA ASN A 75 2.53 10.39 8.60
C ASN A 75 1.11 10.59 8.05
N GLY A 76 0.23 11.30 8.76
CA GLY A 76 -1.12 11.62 8.30
C GLY A 76 -1.10 12.43 6.99
N THR A 77 -0.31 13.51 6.96
CA THR A 77 -0.12 14.31 5.74
C THR A 77 0.48 13.48 4.59
N GLY A 78 1.40 12.55 4.90
CA GLY A 78 2.00 11.65 3.88
C GLY A 78 1.01 10.65 3.28
N MET A 79 0.07 10.17 4.09
CA MET A 79 -0.96 9.20 3.69
C MET A 79 -2.23 9.86 3.15
N ALA A 80 -2.44 11.17 3.39
CA ALA A 80 -3.63 11.89 2.97
C ALA A 80 -3.97 11.72 1.47
N PRO A 81 -3.02 11.82 0.52
CA PRO A 81 -3.30 11.61 -0.91
C PRO A 81 -3.99 10.29 -1.21
N TYR A 82 -3.51 9.22 -0.60
CA TYR A 82 -4.06 7.88 -0.77
C TYR A 82 -5.43 7.74 -0.10
N MET A 83 -5.54 8.16 1.17
CA MET A 83 -6.79 8.05 1.94
C MET A 83 -7.92 8.90 1.35
N MET A 84 -7.61 10.09 0.81
CA MET A 84 -8.57 10.92 0.09
C MET A 84 -9.09 10.21 -1.18
N SER A 85 -8.21 9.64 -1.97
CA SER A 85 -8.60 8.90 -3.18
C SER A 85 -9.48 7.69 -2.86
N VAL A 86 -9.09 6.92 -1.84
CA VAL A 86 -9.87 5.76 -1.36
C VAL A 86 -11.22 6.20 -0.82
N GLY A 87 -11.27 7.23 0.04
CA GLY A 87 -12.51 7.74 0.62
C GLY A 87 -13.50 8.22 -0.42
N LEU A 88 -13.04 8.94 -1.45
CA LEU A 88 -13.89 9.37 -2.57
C LEU A 88 -14.47 8.18 -3.34
N PHE A 89 -13.65 7.17 -3.65
CA PHE A 89 -14.11 6.01 -4.40
C PHE A 89 -15.08 5.15 -3.60
N VAL A 90 -14.76 4.85 -2.33
CA VAL A 90 -15.62 4.07 -1.41
C VAL A 90 -16.96 4.75 -1.21
N GLY A 91 -16.97 6.06 -0.99
CA GLY A 91 -18.20 6.80 -0.79
C GLY A 91 -19.13 6.72 -1.99
N MET A 92 -18.58 6.73 -3.22
CA MET A 92 -19.40 6.56 -4.44
C MET A 92 -19.95 5.14 -4.57
N ILE A 93 -19.16 4.11 -4.25
CA ILE A 93 -19.66 2.74 -4.21
C ILE A 93 -20.78 2.61 -3.17
N THR A 94 -20.58 3.14 -1.97
CA THR A 94 -21.57 3.10 -0.88
C THR A 94 -22.86 3.80 -1.32
N PHE A 95 -22.77 4.99 -1.90
CA PHE A 95 -23.93 5.69 -2.42
C PHE A 95 -24.66 4.86 -3.49
N SER A 96 -23.91 4.19 -4.37
CA SER A 96 -24.49 3.36 -5.42
C SER A 96 -25.19 2.09 -4.93
N THR A 97 -24.92 1.65 -3.70
CA THR A 97 -25.66 0.54 -3.08
C THR A 97 -26.97 0.97 -2.45
N ILE A 98 -27.07 2.24 -2.06
CA ILE A 98 -28.27 2.82 -1.42
C ILE A 98 -29.22 3.40 -2.46
N TYR A 99 -28.69 4.16 -3.42
CA TYR A 99 -29.49 4.84 -4.41
C TYR A 99 -29.63 4.01 -5.69
N ASP A 100 -30.90 3.80 -6.11
CA ASP A 100 -31.19 3.05 -7.33
C ASP A 100 -31.16 3.99 -8.55
N PHE A 101 -30.18 3.77 -9.40
CA PHE A 101 -29.98 4.54 -10.62
C PHE A 101 -30.85 4.07 -11.80
N VAL A 102 -31.48 2.87 -11.71
CA VAL A 102 -32.19 2.26 -12.84
C VAL A 102 -33.70 2.42 -12.73
N THR A 103 -34.23 2.34 -11.52
CA THR A 103 -35.69 2.41 -11.29
C THR A 103 -36.27 3.79 -11.63
N VAL A 104 -37.40 3.80 -12.25
CA VAL A 104 -38.15 5.02 -12.63
C VAL A 104 -39.57 5.01 -12.07
N ALA A 105 -40.03 6.16 -11.56
CA ALA A 105 -41.41 6.35 -11.11
C ALA A 105 -42.37 6.66 -12.29
N LYS A 106 -41.86 7.25 -13.36
CA LYS A 106 -42.60 7.63 -14.55
C LYS A 106 -41.73 7.43 -15.80
N LYS A 107 -42.35 7.02 -16.91
CA LYS A 107 -41.64 6.81 -18.18
C LYS A 107 -40.94 8.08 -18.62
N PRO A 108 -39.59 8.06 -18.78
CA PRO A 108 -38.81 9.20 -19.24
C PRO A 108 -39.18 9.54 -20.70
N ARG A 109 -39.14 10.83 -21.03
CA ARG A 109 -39.38 11.29 -22.41
C ARG A 109 -38.27 10.93 -23.38
N SER A 110 -37.01 10.84 -22.86
CA SER A 110 -35.83 10.49 -23.64
C SER A 110 -34.77 9.88 -22.72
N GLY A 111 -33.78 9.21 -23.29
CA GLY A 111 -32.61 8.71 -22.53
C GLY A 111 -31.82 9.83 -21.86
N PHE A 112 -31.77 11.02 -22.49
CA PHE A 112 -31.16 12.21 -21.88
C PHE A 112 -31.96 12.70 -20.67
N ALA A 113 -33.28 12.76 -20.77
CA ALA A 113 -34.13 13.17 -19.65
C ALA A 113 -34.00 12.21 -18.46
N TRP A 114 -33.89 10.90 -18.70
CA TRP A 114 -33.66 9.91 -17.67
C TRP A 114 -32.27 10.12 -17.01
N TRP A 115 -31.22 10.26 -17.82
CA TRP A 115 -29.90 10.56 -17.31
C TRP A 115 -29.86 11.85 -16.48
N ALA A 116 -30.47 12.94 -16.99
CA ALA A 116 -30.49 14.23 -16.31
C ALA A 116 -31.23 14.17 -14.97
N ASP A 117 -32.38 13.45 -14.92
CA ASP A 117 -33.11 13.22 -13.68
C ASP A 117 -32.25 12.56 -12.61
N LYS A 118 -31.50 11.50 -12.95
CA LYS A 118 -30.61 10.85 -12.02
C LYS A 118 -29.43 11.74 -11.58
N GLN A 119 -28.97 12.65 -12.44
CA GLN A 119 -27.92 13.61 -12.09
C GLN A 119 -28.38 14.66 -11.09
N THR A 120 -29.68 14.96 -10.96
CA THR A 120 -30.16 15.92 -9.96
C THR A 120 -29.86 15.51 -8.53
N VAL A 121 -29.85 14.21 -8.23
CA VAL A 121 -29.45 13.67 -6.93
C VAL A 121 -27.95 13.38 -6.89
N ASN A 122 -27.40 12.86 -7.99
CA ASN A 122 -26.04 12.39 -8.07
C ASN A 122 -25.01 13.52 -7.95
N VAL A 123 -25.24 14.67 -8.63
CA VAL A 123 -24.30 15.82 -8.63
C VAL A 123 -24.13 16.42 -7.24
N PRO A 124 -25.18 16.74 -6.46
CA PRO A 124 -25.01 17.21 -5.09
C PRO A 124 -24.25 16.25 -4.19
N VAL A 125 -24.40 14.92 -4.39
CA VAL A 125 -23.73 13.92 -3.55
C VAL A 125 -22.23 13.92 -3.78
N TRP A 126 -21.75 13.82 -5.03
CA TRP A 126 -20.28 13.80 -5.24
C TRP A 126 -19.62 15.14 -4.96
N ILE A 127 -20.28 16.28 -5.19
CA ILE A 127 -19.79 17.61 -4.80
C ILE A 127 -19.73 17.72 -3.27
N GLY A 128 -20.80 17.32 -2.58
CA GLY A 128 -20.87 17.32 -1.14
C GLY A 128 -19.79 16.43 -0.52
N GLN A 129 -19.62 15.23 -1.02
CA GLN A 129 -18.59 14.31 -0.54
C GLN A 129 -17.19 14.89 -0.69
N ALA A 130 -16.83 15.41 -1.87
CA ALA A 130 -15.53 16.02 -2.10
C ALA A 130 -15.28 17.22 -1.16
N THR A 131 -16.30 18.08 -1.02
CA THR A 131 -16.20 19.30 -0.21
C THR A 131 -16.12 18.98 1.27
N ILE A 132 -16.99 18.11 1.78
CA ILE A 132 -17.02 17.74 3.21
C ILE A 132 -15.72 17.02 3.57
N MET A 133 -15.30 16.03 2.79
CA MET A 133 -14.07 15.29 3.07
C MET A 133 -12.85 16.21 3.08
N THR A 134 -12.68 17.04 2.08
CA THR A 134 -11.55 17.96 2.01
C THR A 134 -11.63 19.01 3.11
N GLY A 135 -12.81 19.56 3.37
CA GLY A 135 -13.05 20.51 4.45
C GLY A 135 -12.71 19.96 5.83
N LEU A 136 -13.13 18.72 6.14
CA LEU A 136 -12.81 18.06 7.40
C LEU A 136 -11.30 17.85 7.57
N LEU A 137 -10.58 17.47 6.53
CA LEU A 137 -9.12 17.30 6.59
C LEU A 137 -8.40 18.62 6.87
N PHE A 138 -8.87 19.74 6.32
CA PHE A 138 -8.27 21.05 6.60
C PHE A 138 -8.64 21.60 7.98
N ILE A 139 -9.90 21.44 8.41
CA ILE A 139 -10.42 22.05 9.63
C ILE A 139 -10.13 21.20 10.86
N VAL A 140 -10.37 19.87 10.79
CA VAL A 140 -10.28 18.97 11.93
C VAL A 140 -8.90 18.36 12.06
N ASP A 141 -8.34 17.85 10.96
CA ASP A 141 -7.02 17.19 10.95
C ASP A 141 -5.85 18.16 10.81
N GLY A 142 -6.13 19.43 10.46
CA GLY A 142 -5.11 20.46 10.31
C GLY A 142 -4.15 20.18 9.14
N LEU A 143 -4.64 19.55 8.08
CA LEU A 143 -3.85 19.23 6.88
C LEU A 143 -3.22 20.51 6.32
N THR A 144 -1.90 20.52 6.22
CA THR A 144 -1.16 21.61 5.59
C THR A 144 -0.76 21.22 4.18
N ALA A 145 -1.36 21.86 3.18
CA ALA A 145 -1.07 21.62 1.78
C ALA A 145 -0.32 22.81 1.15
N GLN A 146 0.56 22.55 0.18
CA GLN A 146 1.25 23.61 -0.55
C GLN A 146 0.29 24.45 -1.39
N ARG A 147 -0.76 23.82 -1.95
CA ARG A 147 -1.77 24.48 -2.78
C ARG A 147 -3.19 24.09 -2.34
N PRO A 148 -3.71 24.66 -1.24
CA PRO A 148 -4.99 24.26 -0.65
C PRO A 148 -6.17 24.32 -1.63
N ALA A 149 -6.28 25.41 -2.39
CA ALA A 149 -7.35 25.55 -3.39
C ALA A 149 -7.31 24.45 -4.47
N MET A 150 -6.10 24.05 -4.87
CA MET A 150 -5.94 23.01 -5.88
C MET A 150 -6.31 21.61 -5.32
N VAL A 151 -6.14 21.37 -4.02
CA VAL A 151 -6.62 20.12 -3.37
C VAL A 151 -8.13 19.98 -3.54
N PHE A 152 -8.91 21.07 -3.37
CA PHE A 152 -10.34 21.06 -3.65
C PHE A 152 -10.68 20.76 -5.10
N VAL A 153 -9.94 21.37 -6.05
CA VAL A 153 -10.14 21.10 -7.48
C VAL A 153 -9.88 19.62 -7.79
N VAL A 154 -8.76 19.08 -7.29
CA VAL A 154 -8.41 17.65 -7.47
C VAL A 154 -9.49 16.77 -6.85
N ALA A 155 -9.99 17.09 -5.65
CA ALA A 155 -11.03 16.34 -4.99
C ALA A 155 -12.34 16.32 -5.79
N LEU A 156 -12.75 17.47 -6.32
CA LEU A 156 -13.93 17.57 -7.18
C LEU A 156 -13.79 16.76 -8.47
N VAL A 157 -12.66 16.87 -9.15
CA VAL A 157 -12.42 16.14 -10.41
C VAL A 157 -12.31 14.63 -10.16
N ALA A 158 -11.64 14.21 -9.10
CA ALA A 158 -11.54 12.81 -8.73
C ALA A 158 -12.92 12.25 -8.34
N ALA A 159 -13.69 12.97 -7.52
CA ALA A 159 -15.05 12.58 -7.15
C ALA A 159 -15.95 12.48 -8.38
N PHE A 160 -15.90 13.43 -9.30
CA PHE A 160 -16.62 13.37 -10.57
C PHE A 160 -16.26 12.13 -11.38
N SER A 161 -14.96 11.88 -11.57
CA SER A 161 -14.46 10.73 -12.33
C SER A 161 -14.93 9.40 -11.74
N PHE A 162 -14.73 9.23 -10.44
CA PHE A 162 -15.11 8.00 -9.73
C PHE A 162 -16.62 7.81 -9.70
N ASN A 163 -17.36 8.88 -9.49
CA ASN A 163 -18.83 8.85 -9.52
C ASN A 163 -19.35 8.40 -10.87
N GLN A 164 -18.91 9.01 -11.97
CA GLN A 164 -19.39 8.64 -13.30
C GLN A 164 -19.00 7.21 -13.69
N LEU A 165 -17.81 6.75 -13.26
CA LEU A 165 -17.37 5.39 -13.48
C LEU A 165 -18.26 4.38 -12.72
N VAL A 166 -18.50 4.61 -11.44
CA VAL A 166 -19.36 3.77 -10.61
C VAL A 166 -20.79 3.76 -11.15
N LEU A 167 -21.31 4.93 -11.53
CA LEU A 167 -22.64 5.08 -12.12
C LEU A 167 -22.78 4.27 -13.43
N PHE A 168 -21.80 4.34 -14.31
CA PHE A 168 -21.80 3.59 -15.57
C PHE A 168 -21.94 2.08 -15.32
N PHE A 169 -21.13 1.51 -14.45
CA PHE A 169 -21.20 0.08 -14.16
C PHE A 169 -22.51 -0.31 -13.47
N ASN A 170 -23.03 0.54 -12.60
CA ASN A 170 -24.32 0.31 -11.96
C ASN A 170 -25.49 0.34 -12.95
N VAL A 171 -25.51 1.32 -13.85
CA VAL A 171 -26.56 1.41 -14.86
C VAL A 171 -26.47 0.27 -15.87
N LEU A 172 -25.26 -0.18 -16.21
CA LEU A 172 -25.03 -1.27 -17.16
C LEU A 172 -25.41 -2.64 -16.56
N PHE A 173 -24.92 -2.96 -15.37
CA PHE A 173 -25.01 -4.29 -14.74
C PHE A 173 -25.95 -4.35 -13.53
N GLY A 174 -26.62 -3.24 -13.18
CA GLY A 174 -27.46 -3.18 -11.98
C GLY A 174 -26.63 -3.41 -10.71
N LYS A 175 -27.19 -4.16 -9.75
CA LYS A 175 -26.51 -4.46 -8.46
C LYS A 175 -25.16 -5.16 -8.61
N LEU A 176 -24.93 -5.92 -9.67
CA LEU A 176 -23.61 -6.51 -9.96
C LEU A 176 -22.56 -5.45 -10.26
N GLY A 177 -22.95 -4.29 -10.78
CA GLY A 177 -22.05 -3.18 -11.05
C GLY A 177 -21.31 -2.68 -9.80
N SER A 178 -22.01 -2.55 -8.67
CA SER A 178 -21.36 -2.21 -7.38
C SER A 178 -20.34 -3.26 -6.94
N GLY A 179 -20.66 -4.54 -7.14
CA GLY A 179 -19.71 -5.64 -6.85
C GLY A 179 -18.45 -5.56 -7.72
N LEU A 180 -18.60 -5.29 -9.02
CA LEU A 180 -17.47 -5.09 -9.94
C LEU A 180 -16.62 -3.88 -9.53
N MET A 181 -17.25 -2.81 -9.05
CA MET A 181 -16.53 -1.63 -8.56
C MET A 181 -15.76 -1.91 -7.27
N LEU A 182 -16.25 -2.80 -6.40
CA LEU A 182 -15.49 -3.27 -5.24
C LEU A 182 -14.24 -4.08 -5.67
N VAL A 183 -14.37 -4.95 -6.65
CA VAL A 183 -13.21 -5.68 -7.20
C VAL A 183 -12.20 -4.70 -7.81
N LEU A 184 -12.67 -3.74 -8.60
CA LEU A 184 -11.82 -2.69 -9.16
C LEU A 184 -11.15 -1.87 -8.06
N MET A 185 -11.85 -1.57 -6.96
CA MET A 185 -11.30 -0.86 -5.81
C MET A 185 -10.11 -1.64 -5.20
N VAL A 186 -10.28 -2.93 -4.93
CA VAL A 186 -9.19 -3.77 -4.37
C VAL A 186 -7.96 -3.76 -5.30
N LEU A 187 -8.20 -3.86 -6.61
CA LEU A 187 -7.14 -3.77 -7.61
C LEU A 187 -6.43 -2.41 -7.57
N GLN A 188 -7.20 -1.32 -7.47
CA GLN A 188 -6.67 0.04 -7.41
C GLN A 188 -5.87 0.31 -6.13
N LEU A 189 -6.26 -0.26 -4.97
CA LEU A 189 -5.53 -0.12 -3.72
C LEU A 189 -4.07 -0.58 -3.85
N SER A 190 -3.84 -1.68 -4.55
CA SER A 190 -2.50 -2.23 -4.77
C SER A 190 -1.77 -1.55 -5.95
N ALA A 191 -2.50 -1.13 -6.99
CA ALA A 191 -1.91 -0.61 -8.22
C ALA A 191 -1.65 0.90 -8.19
N SER A 192 -2.26 1.68 -7.28
CA SER A 192 -2.18 3.16 -7.29
C SER A 192 -0.89 3.75 -6.73
N ALA A 193 0.06 2.95 -6.24
CA ALA A 193 1.27 3.43 -5.55
C ALA A 193 0.99 4.36 -4.36
N GLY A 194 -0.14 4.15 -3.68
CA GLY A 194 -0.59 5.03 -2.61
C GLY A 194 0.19 4.88 -1.32
N SER A 195 0.47 3.65 -0.91
CA SER A 195 1.14 3.31 0.35
C SER A 195 2.63 2.99 0.19
N TYR A 196 3.06 2.50 -0.96
CA TYR A 196 4.45 2.15 -1.27
C TYR A 196 4.76 2.39 -2.76
N PRO A 197 6.04 2.55 -3.14
CA PRO A 197 6.45 2.73 -4.53
C PRO A 197 6.02 1.55 -5.41
N ILE A 198 5.54 1.83 -6.63
CA ILE A 198 5.02 0.79 -7.54
C ILE A 198 6.10 -0.21 -7.96
N GLU A 199 7.36 0.19 -7.96
CA GLU A 199 8.52 -0.63 -8.30
C GLU A 199 8.70 -1.81 -7.34
N LEU A 200 8.19 -1.71 -6.11
CA LEU A 200 8.19 -2.78 -5.11
C LEU A 200 7.03 -3.75 -5.27
N SER A 201 6.08 -3.43 -6.16
CA SER A 201 4.93 -4.28 -6.43
C SER A 201 5.26 -5.38 -7.44
N ASN A 202 4.41 -6.42 -7.48
CA ASN A 202 4.44 -7.44 -8.52
C ASN A 202 4.22 -6.81 -9.92
N GLY A 203 4.86 -7.38 -10.95
CA GLY A 203 4.77 -6.91 -12.34
C GLY A 203 3.34 -6.76 -12.87
N PHE A 204 2.38 -7.56 -12.40
CA PHE A 204 0.97 -7.39 -12.72
C PHE A 204 0.44 -6.02 -12.29
N PHE A 205 0.69 -5.60 -11.04
CA PHE A 205 0.24 -4.30 -10.54
C PHE A 205 0.97 -3.14 -11.21
N GLN A 206 2.25 -3.32 -11.59
CA GLN A 206 3.00 -2.34 -12.37
C GLN A 206 2.37 -2.11 -13.75
N ALA A 207 1.92 -3.18 -14.42
CA ALA A 207 1.25 -3.09 -15.71
C ALA A 207 -0.14 -2.42 -15.60
N VAL A 208 -0.89 -2.72 -14.53
CA VAL A 208 -2.24 -2.18 -14.29
C VAL A 208 -2.19 -0.73 -13.79
N HIS A 209 -1.09 -0.29 -13.19
CA HIS A 209 -0.90 1.04 -12.58
C HIS A 209 -1.40 2.19 -13.46
N TYR A 210 -1.07 2.19 -14.72
CA TYR A 210 -1.42 3.27 -15.67
C TYR A 210 -2.88 3.23 -16.13
N TRP A 211 -3.60 2.13 -15.88
CA TRP A 211 -4.99 1.96 -16.33
C TRP A 211 -6.02 2.32 -15.27
N VAL A 212 -5.60 2.39 -14.02
CA VAL A 212 -6.54 2.64 -12.91
C VAL A 212 -6.61 4.15 -12.58
N PRO A 213 -7.81 4.72 -12.50
CA PRO A 213 -7.97 6.16 -12.29
C PRO A 213 -7.47 6.63 -10.92
N MET A 214 -7.43 5.75 -9.91
CA MET A 214 -6.91 6.09 -8.57
C MET A 214 -5.42 6.46 -8.60
N THR A 215 -4.62 5.94 -9.52
CA THR A 215 -3.22 6.33 -9.71
C THR A 215 -3.08 7.83 -9.91
N TYR A 216 -3.89 8.37 -10.80
CA TYR A 216 -3.86 9.79 -11.14
C TYR A 216 -4.41 10.67 -10.01
N SER A 217 -5.43 10.20 -9.29
CA SER A 217 -5.94 10.96 -8.14
C SER A 217 -4.92 11.00 -6.99
N VAL A 218 -4.27 9.87 -6.66
CA VAL A 218 -3.22 9.80 -5.64
C VAL A 218 -2.04 10.69 -6.02
N HIS A 219 -1.60 10.64 -7.29
CA HIS A 219 -0.51 11.49 -7.78
C HIS A 219 -0.89 12.98 -7.70
N ALA A 220 -2.07 13.39 -8.20
CA ALA A 220 -2.53 14.76 -8.14
C ALA A 220 -2.66 15.31 -6.71
N PHE A 221 -3.18 14.51 -5.77
CA PHE A 221 -3.20 14.90 -4.37
C PHE A 221 -1.80 15.02 -3.78
N ARG A 222 -0.89 14.12 -4.12
CA ARG A 222 0.50 14.18 -3.67
C ARG A 222 1.20 15.45 -4.17
N GLU A 223 0.99 15.79 -5.43
CA GLU A 223 1.51 17.02 -6.03
C GLU A 223 0.95 18.30 -5.38
N THR A 224 -0.33 18.32 -5.03
CA THR A 224 -0.97 19.50 -4.42
C THR A 224 -0.71 19.64 -2.93
N ILE A 225 -0.54 18.54 -2.21
CA ILE A 225 -0.34 18.55 -0.76
C ILE A 225 1.14 18.75 -0.42
N SER A 226 2.06 18.00 -1.05
CA SER A 226 3.44 17.90 -0.55
C SER A 226 4.55 18.25 -1.55
N ILE A 227 4.39 18.00 -2.85
CA ILE A 227 5.48 18.15 -3.84
C ILE A 227 5.46 19.51 -4.53
N GLY A 228 4.27 19.98 -4.95
CA GLY A 228 4.11 21.27 -5.63
C GLY A 228 4.26 21.24 -7.16
N GLY A 229 4.33 20.06 -7.76
CA GLY A 229 4.47 19.86 -9.20
C GLY A 229 3.18 20.07 -10.02
N SER A 230 3.16 19.67 -11.28
CA SER A 230 2.03 19.87 -12.19
C SER A 230 1.01 18.74 -12.06
N VAL A 231 -0.27 19.09 -11.94
CA VAL A 231 -1.41 18.17 -11.89
C VAL A 231 -2.18 18.09 -13.21
N ALA A 232 -1.72 18.80 -14.25
CA ALA A 232 -2.49 18.94 -15.49
C ALA A 232 -2.78 17.60 -16.18
N THR A 233 -1.78 16.74 -16.27
CA THR A 233 -1.93 15.40 -16.85
C THR A 233 -2.92 14.55 -16.07
N ASP A 234 -2.80 14.54 -14.74
CA ASP A 234 -3.68 13.75 -13.88
C ASP A 234 -5.13 14.20 -13.99
N LEU A 235 -5.37 15.52 -13.94
CA LEU A 235 -6.71 16.08 -14.10
C LEU A 235 -7.28 15.76 -15.49
N THR A 236 -6.45 15.81 -16.53
CA THR A 236 -6.89 15.48 -17.90
C THR A 236 -7.33 14.02 -18.00
N VAL A 237 -6.57 13.08 -17.44
CA VAL A 237 -6.92 11.65 -17.43
C VAL A 237 -8.20 11.42 -16.62
N LEU A 238 -8.30 11.99 -15.42
CA LEU A 238 -9.49 11.85 -14.57
C LEU A 238 -10.73 12.42 -15.26
N LEU A 239 -10.64 13.62 -15.84
CA LEU A 239 -11.74 14.22 -16.60
C LEU A 239 -12.14 13.35 -17.79
N THR A 240 -11.17 12.81 -18.52
CA THR A 240 -11.43 11.93 -19.67
C THR A 240 -12.19 10.67 -19.23
N VAL A 241 -11.76 10.01 -18.15
CA VAL A 241 -12.45 8.84 -17.59
C VAL A 241 -13.87 9.20 -17.17
N GLY A 242 -14.04 10.33 -16.47
CA GLY A 242 -15.36 10.79 -16.04
C GLY A 242 -16.29 11.12 -17.21
N ILE A 243 -15.81 11.89 -18.21
CA ILE A 243 -16.61 12.27 -19.39
C ILE A 243 -16.96 11.05 -20.24
N VAL A 244 -16.02 10.15 -20.50
CA VAL A 244 -16.28 8.92 -21.26
C VAL A 244 -17.33 8.08 -20.54
N SER A 245 -17.19 7.86 -19.23
CA SER A 245 -18.16 7.12 -18.44
C SER A 245 -19.54 7.78 -18.44
N MET A 246 -19.58 9.11 -18.38
CA MET A 246 -20.81 9.89 -18.45
C MET A 246 -21.53 9.70 -19.79
N VAL A 247 -20.80 9.78 -20.90
CA VAL A 247 -21.35 9.59 -22.25
C VAL A 247 -21.84 8.15 -22.44
N LEU A 248 -21.07 7.18 -21.99
CA LEU A 248 -21.45 5.77 -22.01
C LEU A 248 -22.71 5.51 -21.19
N THR A 249 -22.82 6.11 -19.99
CA THR A 249 -24.01 6.02 -19.14
C THR A 249 -25.25 6.56 -19.85
N TRP A 250 -25.13 7.73 -20.48
CA TRP A 250 -26.22 8.28 -21.29
C TRP A 250 -26.61 7.33 -22.43
N GLY A 251 -25.64 6.75 -23.13
CA GLY A 251 -25.88 5.75 -24.18
C GLY A 251 -26.64 4.52 -23.65
N VAL A 252 -26.28 4.00 -22.48
CA VAL A 252 -26.97 2.87 -21.84
C VAL A 252 -28.40 3.22 -21.48
N TYR A 253 -28.66 4.42 -20.92
CA TYR A 253 -30.04 4.86 -20.66
C TYR A 253 -30.88 4.96 -21.92
N HIS A 254 -30.30 5.49 -23.01
CA HIS A 254 -30.97 5.58 -24.30
C HIS A 254 -31.31 4.20 -24.85
N TRP A 255 -30.36 3.27 -24.79
CA TRP A 255 -30.57 1.88 -25.23
C TRP A 255 -31.63 1.16 -24.40
N LYS A 256 -31.60 1.27 -23.07
CA LYS A 256 -32.57 0.66 -22.17
C LYS A 256 -34.00 1.20 -22.40
N LEU A 257 -34.14 2.50 -22.68
CA LEU A 257 -35.39 3.11 -22.99
C LEU A 257 -36.01 2.56 -24.30
N GLN A 258 -35.17 2.38 -25.35
CA GLN A 258 -35.62 1.83 -26.63
C GLN A 258 -36.05 0.37 -26.52
N HIS A 259 -35.39 -0.42 -25.70
CA HIS A 259 -35.70 -1.85 -25.51
C HIS A 259 -36.69 -2.10 -24.36
N ASN A 260 -37.31 -1.06 -23.82
CA ASN A 260 -38.28 -1.14 -22.72
C ASN A 260 -37.75 -1.89 -21.46
N GLN A 261 -36.46 -1.81 -21.20
CA GLN A 261 -35.77 -2.43 -20.05
C GLN A 261 -35.79 -1.48 -18.86
N MET A 262 -36.89 -0.90 -18.53
CA MET A 262 -37.07 -0.03 -17.37
C MET A 262 -37.56 -0.85 -16.18
N LEU A 263 -37.04 -0.59 -14.99
CA LEU A 263 -37.56 -1.09 -13.73
C LEU A 263 -38.52 -0.01 -13.17
N TRP A 264 -39.71 -0.40 -12.79
CA TRP A 264 -40.70 0.50 -12.20
C TRP A 264 -40.55 0.53 -10.68
N ALA A 265 -40.71 1.71 -10.08
CA ALA A 265 -40.88 1.82 -8.65
C ALA A 265 -42.26 1.28 -8.29
N ASP A 266 -42.30 0.36 -7.29
CA ASP A 266 -43.52 -0.17 -6.71
C ASP A 266 -44.28 0.90 -5.93
#